data_1a45357542637e640ba367922047bf67
#
_entry.id   1a45357542637e640ba367922047bf67
#
_cell.length_a   1.000
_cell.length_b   1.000
_cell.length_c   1.000
_cell.angle_alpha   90.00
_cell.angle_beta   90.00
_cell.angle_gamma   90.00
#
_symmetry.space_group_name_H-M   'P 1'
#
loop_
_entity.id
_entity.type
_entity.pdbx_description
1 polymer ?
#
loop_
_entity_poly.entity_id
_entity_poly.type
_entity_poly.pdbx_seq_one_letter_code
_entity_poly.pdbx_strand_id
1 'polypeptide(L)'
;DEHIRHILLTNVESPEISAKWSNELQKRAETLPYGIPINLSSDPRNGAKDSGAEFKSGGSEISKWPEGVGFAACFDPEVAGQFAKDASREYRALGITTALGPQIDLCTEPRWMRFVDTLGEEVEMSKKLTKAYCDGMQTTEGEADGWGKDSVNTMVKHWPGGGTGEAGRDAH
;
A
#
# COMPACT_ATOMS: atom_id res chain seq x y z
N ASP A 1 5.17 26.38 -13.28
CA ASP A 1 5.52 25.49 -12.16
C ASP A 1 4.34 25.36 -11.22
N GLU A 2 3.67 24.20 -11.26
CA GLU A 2 2.48 23.94 -10.44
C GLU A 2 2.83 23.37 -9.06
N HIS A 3 4.11 23.19 -8.76
CA HIS A 3 4.65 22.67 -7.49
C HIS A 3 3.99 21.36 -7.04
N ILE A 4 3.67 20.45 -7.97
CA ILE A 4 3.15 19.12 -7.67
C ILE A 4 4.16 18.37 -6.80
N ARG A 5 3.69 17.81 -5.68
CA ARG A 5 4.52 17.10 -4.70
C ARG A 5 4.05 15.68 -4.42
N HIS A 6 2.90 15.29 -4.94
CA HIS A 6 2.35 13.94 -4.73
C HIS A 6 2.13 13.27 -6.07
N ILE A 7 2.71 12.10 -6.25
CA ILE A 7 2.59 11.31 -7.47
C ILE A 7 2.17 9.89 -7.09
N LEU A 8 1.10 9.42 -7.74
CA LEU A 8 0.67 8.03 -7.66
C LEU A 8 1.39 7.22 -8.75
N LEU A 9 2.12 6.20 -8.32
CA LEU A 9 2.68 5.18 -9.22
C LEU A 9 1.66 4.05 -9.39
N THR A 10 1.23 3.85 -10.62
CA THR A 10 0.24 2.82 -10.96
C THR A 10 0.88 1.56 -11.53
N ASN A 11 2.16 1.62 -11.88
CA ASN A 11 2.89 0.50 -12.45
C ASN A 11 4.36 0.53 -12.05
N VAL A 12 4.95 -0.64 -11.84
CA VAL A 12 6.39 -0.86 -11.68
C VAL A 12 6.86 -1.68 -12.88
N GLU A 13 7.60 -1.08 -13.79
CA GLU A 13 8.12 -1.76 -14.98
C GLU A 13 9.21 -2.75 -14.59
N SER A 14 10.24 -2.27 -13.91
CA SER A 14 11.21 -3.08 -13.17
C SER A 14 11.70 -2.30 -11.96
N PRO A 15 12.22 -2.98 -10.92
CA PRO A 15 12.78 -2.31 -9.74
C PRO A 15 13.88 -1.32 -10.10
N GLU A 16 14.77 -1.68 -11.00
CA GLU A 16 15.88 -0.82 -11.43
C GLU A 16 15.39 0.45 -12.14
N ILE A 17 14.47 0.33 -13.10
CA ILE A 17 13.91 1.46 -13.83
C ILE A 17 13.16 2.39 -12.87
N SER A 18 12.33 1.81 -12.00
CA SER A 18 11.55 2.58 -11.02
C SER A 18 12.42 3.34 -10.03
N ALA A 19 13.46 2.69 -9.49
CA ALA A 19 14.40 3.33 -8.57
C ALA A 19 15.18 4.47 -9.25
N LYS A 20 15.68 4.27 -10.47
CA LYS A 20 16.35 5.31 -11.24
C LYS A 20 15.44 6.49 -11.50
N TRP A 21 14.23 6.23 -11.95
CA TRP A 21 13.23 7.27 -12.19
C TRP A 21 12.91 8.06 -10.93
N SER A 22 12.68 7.38 -9.82
CA SER A 22 12.41 8.00 -8.52
C SER A 22 13.56 8.91 -8.09
N ASN A 23 14.81 8.44 -8.22
CA ASN A 23 15.99 9.22 -7.85
C ASN A 23 16.16 10.47 -8.73
N GLU A 24 15.95 10.38 -10.04
CA GLU A 24 16.01 11.54 -10.94
C GLU A 24 14.92 12.56 -10.63
N LEU A 25 13.73 12.08 -10.26
CA LEU A 25 12.63 12.93 -9.85
C LEU A 25 12.93 13.70 -8.56
N GLN A 26 13.49 13.03 -7.55
CA GLN A 26 13.92 13.68 -6.31
C GLN A 26 15.04 14.70 -6.56
N LYS A 27 16.05 14.32 -7.34
CA LYS A 27 17.12 15.22 -7.73
C LYS A 27 16.61 16.50 -8.42
N ARG A 28 15.59 16.34 -9.28
CA ARG A 28 14.94 17.51 -9.88
C ARG A 28 14.19 18.35 -8.83
N ALA A 29 13.52 17.73 -7.87
CA ALA A 29 12.82 18.45 -6.81
C ALA A 29 13.79 19.30 -5.96
N GLU A 30 14.98 18.81 -5.70
CA GLU A 30 16.04 19.55 -4.98
C GLU A 30 16.47 20.85 -5.68
N THR A 31 16.33 20.92 -7.02
CA THR A 31 16.67 22.14 -7.77
C THR A 31 15.57 23.20 -7.75
N LEU A 32 14.39 22.88 -7.24
CA LEU A 32 13.26 23.79 -7.15
C LEU A 32 13.38 24.67 -5.89
N PRO A 33 12.70 25.84 -5.86
CA PRO A 33 12.60 26.63 -4.66
C PRO A 33 12.12 25.80 -3.47
N TYR A 34 12.82 25.90 -2.34
CA TYR A 34 12.59 25.15 -1.10
C TYR A 34 13.02 23.68 -1.09
N GLY A 35 13.39 23.06 -2.21
CA GLY A 35 13.88 21.69 -2.25
C GLY A 35 12.96 20.62 -1.64
N ILE A 36 11.63 20.84 -1.65
CA ILE A 36 10.69 19.93 -1.00
C ILE A 36 10.63 18.61 -1.78
N PRO A 37 10.89 17.47 -1.11
CA PRO A 37 10.82 16.16 -1.77
C PRO A 37 9.44 15.85 -2.34
N ILE A 38 9.43 15.02 -3.40
CA ILE A 38 8.20 14.48 -3.95
C ILE A 38 7.79 13.25 -3.15
N ASN A 39 6.54 13.20 -2.72
CA ASN A 39 5.95 12.03 -2.10
C ASN A 39 5.43 11.08 -3.19
N LEU A 40 6.06 9.91 -3.31
CA LEU A 40 5.61 8.85 -4.19
C LEU A 40 4.72 7.88 -3.41
N SER A 41 3.56 7.60 -3.96
CA SER A 41 2.59 6.68 -3.37
C SER A 41 2.22 5.58 -4.35
N SER A 42 1.78 4.43 -3.84
CA SER A 42 1.21 3.34 -4.63
C SER A 42 0.33 2.45 -3.76
N ASP A 43 -0.52 1.65 -4.40
CA ASP A 43 -1.28 0.62 -3.72
C ASP A 43 -0.41 -0.63 -3.51
N PRO A 44 -0.24 -1.10 -2.27
CA PRO A 44 0.59 -2.29 -2.00
C PRO A 44 -0.20 -3.59 -2.31
N ARG A 45 -0.46 -3.80 -3.57
CA ARG A 45 -1.16 -4.98 -4.09
C ARG A 45 -0.15 -5.93 -4.70
N ASN A 46 0.36 -6.83 -3.87
CA ASN A 46 1.34 -7.82 -4.27
C ASN A 46 0.68 -9.14 -4.72
N GLY A 47 -0.53 -9.08 -5.24
CA GLY A 47 -1.32 -10.24 -5.63
C GLY A 47 -0.61 -11.20 -6.57
N ALA A 48 -0.80 -12.49 -6.38
CA ALA A 48 -0.17 -13.55 -7.16
C ALA A 48 -0.69 -13.62 -8.61
N LYS A 49 -1.84 -13.04 -8.89
CA LYS A 49 -2.40 -12.95 -10.25
C LYS A 49 -2.20 -11.56 -10.81
N ASP A 50 -1.80 -11.50 -12.08
CA ASP A 50 -1.97 -10.29 -12.89
C ASP A 50 -3.46 -10.09 -13.16
N SER A 51 -4.20 -9.63 -12.16
CA SER A 51 -5.54 -9.15 -12.41
C SER A 51 -5.41 -7.81 -13.13
N GLY A 52 -6.12 -7.59 -14.22
CA GLY A 52 -6.18 -6.31 -14.92
C GLY A 52 -6.83 -5.18 -14.12
N ALA A 53 -6.72 -5.23 -12.79
CA ALA A 53 -7.19 -4.17 -11.92
C ALA A 53 -6.28 -2.95 -12.09
N GLU A 54 -6.87 -1.83 -12.36
CA GLU A 54 -6.26 -0.52 -12.27
C GLU A 54 -5.57 -0.37 -10.90
N PHE A 55 -4.42 0.29 -10.84
CA PHE A 55 -3.67 0.57 -9.60
C PHE A 55 -2.87 -0.60 -9.00
N LYS A 56 -2.26 -1.42 -9.82
CA LYS A 56 -1.29 -2.42 -9.33
C LYS A 56 0.13 -1.89 -9.38
N SER A 57 0.80 -1.89 -8.24
CA SER A 57 2.26 -1.77 -8.19
C SER A 57 2.99 -3.10 -8.47
N GLY A 58 2.27 -4.14 -8.85
CA GLY A 58 2.79 -5.47 -9.06
C GLY A 58 3.38 -5.70 -10.43
N GLY A 59 4.67 -5.43 -10.61
CA GLY A 59 5.46 -6.08 -11.63
C GLY A 59 5.81 -7.52 -11.24
N SER A 60 6.32 -8.32 -12.18
CA SER A 60 6.72 -9.72 -11.93
C SER A 60 7.86 -9.88 -10.92
N GLU A 61 8.54 -8.80 -10.56
CA GLU A 61 9.79 -8.81 -9.77
C GLU A 61 9.62 -8.40 -8.31
N ILE A 62 8.39 -8.17 -7.85
CA ILE A 62 8.10 -7.95 -6.43
C ILE A 62 7.55 -9.22 -5.78
N SER A 63 7.66 -9.32 -4.46
CA SER A 63 7.14 -10.47 -3.71
C SER A 63 5.64 -10.67 -3.94
N LYS A 64 5.20 -11.92 -4.01
CA LYS A 64 3.80 -12.27 -4.27
C LYS A 64 3.13 -12.76 -3.00
N TRP A 65 1.98 -12.18 -2.71
CA TRP A 65 1.21 -12.40 -1.50
C TRP A 65 -0.28 -12.59 -1.80
N PRO A 66 -1.08 -13.12 -0.87
CA PRO A 66 -2.53 -13.13 -1.00
C PRO A 66 -3.11 -11.71 -1.11
N GLU A 67 -4.30 -11.60 -1.67
CA GLU A 67 -5.12 -10.38 -1.54
C GLU A 67 -5.64 -10.21 -0.10
N GLY A 68 -6.23 -9.05 0.22
CA GLY A 68 -6.68 -8.72 1.58
C GLY A 68 -7.56 -9.79 2.24
N VAL A 69 -8.57 -10.32 1.52
CA VAL A 69 -9.41 -11.41 2.03
C VAL A 69 -8.64 -12.71 2.27
N GLY A 70 -7.54 -12.92 1.55
CA GLY A 70 -6.63 -14.05 1.81
C GLY A 70 -5.92 -13.92 3.14
N PHE A 71 -5.47 -12.72 3.51
CA PHE A 71 -4.92 -12.46 4.85
C PHE A 71 -5.99 -12.66 5.94
N ALA A 72 -7.21 -12.17 5.70
CA ALA A 72 -8.32 -12.38 6.62
C ALA A 72 -8.63 -13.87 6.82
N ALA A 73 -8.58 -14.66 5.75
CA ALA A 73 -8.83 -16.10 5.80
C ALA A 73 -7.74 -16.90 6.57
N CYS A 74 -6.55 -16.33 6.76
CA CYS A 74 -5.53 -16.94 7.61
C CYS A 74 -5.85 -16.82 9.10
N PHE A 75 -6.70 -15.89 9.51
CA PHE A 75 -6.98 -15.56 10.91
C PHE A 75 -5.74 -15.29 11.76
N ASP A 76 -4.66 -14.85 11.12
CA ASP A 76 -3.36 -14.62 11.74
C ASP A 76 -2.80 -13.24 11.39
N PRO A 77 -2.83 -12.29 12.31
CA PRO A 77 -2.28 -10.95 12.10
C PRO A 77 -0.76 -10.93 11.82
N GLU A 78 -0.01 -11.95 12.26
CA GLU A 78 1.45 -12.01 12.02
C GLU A 78 1.74 -12.13 10.53
N VAL A 79 0.91 -12.86 9.77
CA VAL A 79 1.05 -12.99 8.31
C VAL A 79 0.89 -11.63 7.61
N ALA A 80 -0.11 -10.85 8.02
CA ALA A 80 -0.30 -9.49 7.50
C ALA A 80 0.84 -8.55 7.88
N GLY A 81 1.36 -8.68 9.10
CA GLY A 81 2.53 -7.93 9.57
C GLY A 81 3.80 -8.27 8.79
N GLN A 82 4.02 -9.56 8.49
CA GLN A 82 5.17 -9.98 7.68
C GLN A 82 5.07 -9.45 6.24
N PHE A 83 3.90 -9.57 5.61
CA PHE A 83 3.64 -8.95 4.31
C PHE A 83 4.01 -7.46 4.31
N ALA A 84 3.52 -6.73 5.31
CA ALA A 84 3.75 -5.30 5.40
C ALA A 84 5.23 -4.93 5.56
N LYS A 85 6.00 -5.71 6.34
CA LYS A 85 7.46 -5.54 6.47
C LYS A 85 8.18 -5.77 5.14
N ASP A 86 7.81 -6.78 4.40
CA ASP A 86 8.44 -7.08 3.11
C ASP A 86 8.06 -6.01 2.08
N ALA A 87 6.78 -5.65 2.01
CA ALA A 87 6.29 -4.60 1.12
C ALA A 87 6.92 -3.23 1.43
N SER A 88 7.15 -2.89 2.70
CA SER A 88 7.80 -1.61 3.06
C SER A 88 9.23 -1.53 2.54
N ARG A 89 10.00 -2.60 2.66
CA ARG A 89 11.37 -2.67 2.12
C ARG A 89 11.40 -2.55 0.62
N GLU A 90 10.50 -3.26 -0.07
CA GLU A 90 10.34 -3.16 -1.52
C GLU A 90 9.95 -1.75 -1.94
N TYR A 91 9.00 -1.13 -1.26
CA TYR A 91 8.58 0.25 -1.52
C TYR A 91 9.73 1.24 -1.36
N ARG A 92 10.48 1.13 -0.28
CA ARG A 92 11.66 2.01 -0.06
C ARG A 92 12.71 1.80 -1.15
N ALA A 93 12.94 0.56 -1.60
CA ALA A 93 13.86 0.26 -2.69
C ALA A 93 13.41 0.89 -4.03
N LEU A 94 12.09 1.01 -4.26
CA LEU A 94 11.51 1.66 -5.42
C LEU A 94 11.42 3.20 -5.30
N GLY A 95 11.71 3.76 -4.12
CA GLY A 95 11.54 5.18 -3.82
C GLY A 95 10.13 5.58 -3.41
N ILE A 96 9.24 4.62 -3.16
CA ILE A 96 7.86 4.86 -2.71
C ILE A 96 7.86 5.06 -1.19
N THR A 97 7.21 6.12 -0.73
CA THR A 97 7.22 6.53 0.69
C THR A 97 5.85 6.49 1.34
N THR A 98 4.79 6.28 0.54
CA THR A 98 3.41 6.19 1.04
C THR A 98 2.70 5.01 0.41
N ALA A 99 2.19 4.11 1.25
CA ALA A 99 1.33 3.00 0.89
C ALA A 99 -0.14 3.44 0.98
N LEU A 100 -0.89 3.33 -0.12
CA LEU A 100 -2.33 3.61 -0.17
C LEU A 100 -3.11 2.40 0.35
N GLY A 101 -2.95 2.13 1.62
CA GLY A 101 -3.51 0.98 2.32
C GLY A 101 -3.20 1.01 3.82
N PRO A 102 -3.76 0.07 4.60
CA PRO A 102 -4.65 -1.02 4.17
C PRO A 102 -6.07 -0.56 3.82
N GLN A 103 -6.78 -1.40 3.05
CA GLN A 103 -8.20 -1.20 2.77
C GLN A 103 -9.04 -1.86 3.88
N ILE A 104 -9.62 -1.04 4.75
CA ILE A 104 -10.31 -1.49 5.96
C ILE A 104 -11.83 -1.54 5.83
N ASP A 105 -12.34 -1.30 4.64
CA ASP A 105 -13.76 -1.47 4.37
C ASP A 105 -14.18 -2.90 4.75
N LEU A 106 -15.27 -3.03 5.50
CA LEU A 106 -15.76 -4.36 5.85
C LEU A 106 -16.41 -5.02 4.63
N CYS A 107 -16.07 -6.28 4.40
CA CYS A 107 -16.58 -7.10 3.29
C CYS A 107 -18.02 -7.55 3.58
N THR A 108 -18.97 -6.61 3.63
CA THR A 108 -20.38 -6.88 3.93
C THR A 108 -21.24 -7.09 2.69
N GLU A 109 -20.74 -6.76 1.50
CA GLU A 109 -21.43 -6.92 0.24
C GLU A 109 -20.54 -7.66 -0.77
N PRO A 110 -20.73 -8.98 -0.97
CA PRO A 110 -19.84 -9.80 -1.80
C PRO A 110 -19.91 -9.47 -3.30
N ARG A 111 -20.92 -8.72 -3.77
CA ARG A 111 -21.01 -8.23 -5.13
C ARG A 111 -20.15 -7.00 -5.41
N TRP A 112 -19.66 -6.36 -4.36
CA TRP A 112 -18.74 -5.22 -4.52
C TRP A 112 -17.41 -5.69 -5.08
N MET A 113 -17.02 -5.16 -6.25
CA MET A 113 -15.85 -5.63 -6.99
C MET A 113 -14.53 -5.51 -6.23
N ARG A 114 -14.44 -4.62 -5.25
CA ARG A 114 -13.24 -4.37 -4.46
C ARG A 114 -13.20 -5.09 -3.12
N PHE A 115 -14.14 -6.00 -2.86
CA PHE A 115 -14.16 -6.76 -1.61
C PHE A 115 -12.88 -7.58 -1.40
N VAL A 116 -12.23 -7.99 -2.48
CA VAL A 116 -11.01 -8.82 -2.45
C VAL A 116 -9.83 -8.17 -1.73
N ASP A 117 -9.79 -6.85 -1.73
CA ASP A 117 -8.71 -6.08 -1.08
C ASP A 117 -9.01 -5.78 0.39
N THR A 118 -10.21 -6.09 0.88
CA THR A 118 -10.62 -5.86 2.27
C THR A 118 -9.98 -6.86 3.21
N LEU A 119 -9.90 -6.51 4.49
CA LEU A 119 -9.42 -7.40 5.55
C LEU A 119 -10.57 -8.22 6.19
N GLY A 120 -11.60 -8.58 5.40
CA GLY A 120 -12.69 -9.41 5.82
C GLY A 120 -13.91 -8.64 6.33
N GLU A 121 -14.85 -9.40 6.91
CA GLU A 121 -16.16 -8.88 7.35
C GLU A 121 -16.28 -8.72 8.88
N GLU A 122 -15.36 -9.31 9.64
CA GLU A 122 -15.40 -9.31 11.10
C GLU A 122 -14.54 -8.17 11.66
N VAL A 123 -15.16 -7.31 12.49
CA VAL A 123 -14.58 -6.04 12.95
C VAL A 123 -13.30 -6.23 13.77
N GLU A 124 -13.31 -7.15 14.74
CA GLU A 124 -12.17 -7.31 15.66
C GLU A 124 -10.95 -7.92 14.96
N MET A 125 -11.17 -8.85 14.03
CA MET A 125 -10.09 -9.39 13.22
C MET A 125 -9.55 -8.33 12.26
N SER A 126 -10.43 -7.58 11.58
CA SER A 126 -10.03 -6.50 10.69
C SER A 126 -9.18 -5.44 11.41
N LYS A 127 -9.54 -5.09 12.65
CA LYS A 127 -8.74 -4.19 13.52
C LYS A 127 -7.33 -4.74 13.79
N LYS A 128 -7.24 -6.04 14.14
CA LYS A 128 -5.96 -6.69 14.44
C LYS A 128 -5.06 -6.75 13.20
N LEU A 129 -5.63 -7.14 12.06
CA LEU A 129 -4.92 -7.18 10.77
C LEU A 129 -4.46 -5.79 10.34
N THR A 130 -5.34 -4.78 10.48
CA THR A 130 -5.00 -3.38 10.20
C THR A 130 -3.82 -2.89 11.03
N LYS A 131 -3.87 -3.18 12.35
CA LYS A 131 -2.78 -2.80 13.24
C LYS A 131 -1.46 -3.46 12.85
N ALA A 132 -1.48 -4.76 12.62
CA ALA A 132 -0.29 -5.51 12.22
C ALA A 132 0.28 -5.01 10.89
N TYR A 133 -0.58 -4.72 9.92
CA TYR A 133 -0.19 -4.13 8.65
C TYR A 133 0.46 -2.74 8.83
N CYS A 134 -0.18 -1.83 9.56
CA CYS A 134 0.38 -0.50 9.79
C CYS A 134 1.71 -0.56 10.54
N ASP A 135 1.78 -1.38 11.60
CA ASP A 135 3.02 -1.57 12.34
C ASP A 135 4.13 -2.12 11.43
N GLY A 136 3.83 -3.11 10.59
CA GLY A 136 4.80 -3.69 9.66
C GLY A 136 5.31 -2.70 8.62
N MET A 137 4.43 -1.87 8.05
CA MET A 137 4.80 -0.84 7.07
C MET A 137 5.63 0.29 7.68
N GLN A 138 5.29 0.71 8.89
CA GLN A 138 5.81 1.95 9.49
C GLN A 138 7.01 1.73 10.40
N THR A 139 7.29 0.49 10.82
CA THR A 139 8.36 0.22 11.78
C THR A 139 9.64 -0.26 11.09
N THR A 140 10.74 0.42 11.40
CA THR A 140 12.10 -0.05 11.11
C THR A 140 12.70 -0.66 12.38
N GLU A 141 13.15 -1.90 12.30
CA GLU A 141 13.75 -2.60 13.43
C GLU A 141 15.03 -1.91 13.90
N GLY A 142 15.15 -1.74 15.23
CA GLY A 142 16.32 -1.13 15.87
C GLY A 142 16.23 0.39 16.02
N GLU A 143 15.22 1.04 15.46
CA GLU A 143 15.01 2.48 15.67
C GLU A 143 14.20 2.73 16.95
N ALA A 144 14.63 3.70 17.75
CA ALA A 144 14.08 3.97 19.09
C ALA A 144 12.61 4.41 19.06
N ASP A 145 12.21 5.14 18.02
CA ASP A 145 10.83 5.62 17.80
C ASP A 145 10.07 4.81 16.74
N GLY A 146 10.71 3.75 16.20
CA GLY A 146 10.18 2.91 15.17
C GLY A 146 10.31 3.47 13.74
N TRP A 147 10.63 4.74 13.54
CA TRP A 147 10.82 5.32 12.21
C TRP A 147 12.26 5.25 11.74
N GLY A 148 12.46 4.77 10.51
CA GLY A 148 13.77 4.66 9.91
C GLY A 148 13.75 4.47 8.41
N LYS A 149 14.84 3.93 7.88
CA LYS A 149 15.05 3.79 6.43
C LYS A 149 14.03 2.88 5.73
N ASP A 150 13.46 1.92 6.43
CA ASP A 150 12.50 0.96 5.88
C ASP A 150 11.04 1.40 6.11
N SER A 151 10.81 2.50 6.83
CA SER A 151 9.46 2.98 7.16
C SER A 151 8.76 3.59 5.95
N VAL A 152 7.51 3.21 5.76
CA VAL A 152 6.58 3.70 4.74
C VAL A 152 5.31 4.19 5.41
N ASN A 153 4.86 5.39 5.07
CA ASN A 153 3.58 5.90 5.58
C ASN A 153 2.42 5.04 5.11
N THR A 154 1.47 4.75 5.99
CA THR A 154 0.22 4.10 5.62
C THR A 154 -0.90 5.12 5.46
N MET A 155 -1.76 4.90 4.49
CA MET A 155 -2.99 5.65 4.29
C MET A 155 -4.17 4.70 4.37
N VAL A 156 -4.70 4.53 5.58
CA VAL A 156 -5.86 3.67 5.84
C VAL A 156 -7.05 4.16 5.03
N LYS A 157 -7.67 3.28 4.26
CA LYS A 157 -8.78 3.61 3.35
C LYS A 157 -9.86 2.53 3.38
N HIS A 158 -11.08 2.83 2.99
CA HIS A 158 -11.66 4.15 2.74
C HIS A 158 -12.43 4.58 3.99
N TRP A 159 -12.05 5.69 4.56
CA TRP A 159 -12.62 6.13 5.82
C TRP A 159 -13.89 6.97 5.62
N PRO A 160 -15.02 6.65 6.28
CA PRO A 160 -15.25 5.59 7.27
C PRO A 160 -15.64 4.22 6.71
N GLY A 161 -15.58 3.99 5.40
CA GLY A 161 -15.85 2.73 4.74
C GLY A 161 -16.69 2.87 3.48
N GLY A 162 -16.40 2.06 2.45
CA GLY A 162 -17.09 2.02 1.16
C GLY A 162 -17.78 0.69 0.84
N GLY A 163 -17.50 -0.36 1.62
CA GLY A 163 -17.94 -1.74 1.33
C GLY A 163 -19.44 -2.00 1.50
N THR A 164 -20.19 -1.03 2.01
CA THR A 164 -21.64 -1.12 2.24
C THR A 164 -22.47 -0.44 1.16
N GLY A 165 -21.88 -0.13 0.02
CA GLY A 165 -22.59 0.49 -1.11
C GLY A 165 -23.77 -0.36 -1.58
N GLU A 166 -24.89 0.30 -1.93
CA GLU A 166 -26.10 -0.36 -2.36
C GLU A 166 -25.83 -1.31 -3.55
N ALA A 167 -26.23 -2.57 -3.42
CA ALA A 167 -26.08 -3.60 -4.45
C ALA A 167 -24.64 -3.81 -4.94
N GLY A 168 -23.64 -3.50 -4.13
CA GLY A 168 -22.23 -3.64 -4.49
C GLY A 168 -21.70 -2.58 -5.46
N ARG A 169 -22.38 -1.45 -5.58
CA ARG A 169 -21.90 -0.34 -6.41
C ARG A 169 -20.65 0.27 -5.80
N ASP A 170 -19.67 0.53 -6.64
CA ASP A 170 -18.48 1.26 -6.25
C ASP A 170 -18.72 2.77 -6.36
N ALA A 171 -18.10 3.52 -5.44
CA ALA A 171 -18.19 4.98 -5.40
C ALA A 171 -17.18 5.69 -6.33
N HIS A 172 -16.29 4.92 -7.00
CA HIS A 172 -15.27 5.45 -7.90
C HIS A 172 -15.79 5.67 -9.31
#